data_b4e2c915800459ff61a7770d147a5ae9
#
_entry.id   b4e2c915800459ff61a7770d147a5ae9
#
_cell.length_a   1.000
_cell.length_b   1.000
_cell.length_c   1.000
_cell.angle_alpha   90.00
_cell.angle_beta   90.00
_cell.angle_gamma   90.00
#
_symmetry.space_group_name_H-M   'P 1'
#
loop_
_entity.id
_entity.type
_entity.pdbx_description
1 polymer ?
#
loop_
_entity_poly.entity_id
_entity_poly.type
_entity_poly.pdbx_seq_one_letter_code
_entity_poly.pdbx_strand_id
1 'polypeptide(L)'
;RDTDRSRGLGDVYKRQDYNCLQMNAYAVVSDSGTLPEESSFFTSVGHPFPAVCIRTSTERPEALDKGIFVLAGIDGKSLLQAVDTAVEMNRNEDDGLPVPNYTDENVSAKVVKLIQSYTGVVNKMVWRK
;
A
#
# COMPACT_ATOMS: atom_id res chain seq x y z
N ARG A 1 -9.42 -18.02 17.81
CA ARG A 1 -9.20 -16.63 17.49
C ARG A 1 -10.44 -15.92 17.00
N ASP A 2 -10.72 -14.82 17.62
CA ASP A 2 -11.95 -14.09 17.35
C ASP A 2 -11.99 -13.53 15.95
N THR A 3 -10.85 -13.20 15.39
CA THR A 3 -10.75 -12.64 14.05
C THR A 3 -11.23 -13.62 12.98
N ASP A 4 -11.06 -14.90 13.20
CA ASP A 4 -11.51 -15.90 12.22
C ASP A 4 -13.01 -16.06 12.22
N ARG A 5 -13.67 -15.74 13.33
CA ARG A 5 -15.11 -15.86 13.48
C ARG A 5 -15.87 -14.63 13.05
N SER A 6 -15.23 -13.49 13.05
CA SER A 6 -15.85 -12.21 12.72
C SER A 6 -15.66 -11.82 11.28
N ARG A 7 -15.48 -12.78 10.39
CA ARG A 7 -15.32 -12.52 8.96
C ARG A 7 -16.54 -11.86 8.35
N GLY A 8 -16.33 -11.24 7.21
CA GLY A 8 -17.37 -10.53 6.53
C GLY A 8 -17.56 -9.14 7.11
N LEU A 9 -18.67 -8.89 7.75
CA LEU A 9 -19.00 -7.54 8.23
C LEU A 9 -18.01 -7.03 9.26
N GLY A 10 -17.58 -7.88 10.20
CA GLY A 10 -16.59 -7.50 11.19
C GLY A 10 -15.25 -7.14 10.58
N ASP A 11 -14.80 -7.88 9.59
CA ASP A 11 -13.53 -7.61 8.89
C ASP A 11 -13.60 -6.29 8.11
N VAL A 12 -14.73 -5.99 7.50
CA VAL A 12 -14.93 -4.73 6.77
C VAL A 12 -14.79 -3.55 7.72
N TYR A 13 -15.42 -3.61 8.89
CA TYR A 13 -15.31 -2.52 9.87
C TYR A 13 -13.89 -2.38 10.42
N LYS A 14 -13.21 -3.48 10.68
CA LYS A 14 -11.82 -3.44 11.14
C LYS A 14 -10.89 -2.79 10.11
N ARG A 15 -11.08 -3.08 8.84
CA ARG A 15 -10.30 -2.44 7.77
C ARG A 15 -10.56 -0.95 7.66
N GLN A 16 -11.80 -0.53 7.82
CA GLN A 16 -12.15 0.87 7.83
C GLN A 16 -11.47 1.60 8.99
N ASP A 17 -11.50 1.01 10.18
CA ASP A 17 -10.83 1.57 11.35
C ASP A 17 -9.32 1.64 11.15
N TYR A 18 -8.73 0.59 10.61
CA TYR A 18 -7.30 0.54 10.32
C TYR A 18 -6.90 1.63 9.32
N ASN A 19 -7.64 1.77 8.25
CA ASN A 19 -7.35 2.80 7.25
C ASN A 19 -7.51 4.21 7.83
N CYS A 20 -8.51 4.43 8.65
CA CYS A 20 -8.71 5.70 9.33
C CYS A 20 -7.54 6.03 10.25
N LEU A 21 -7.06 5.05 11.01
CA LEU A 21 -5.91 5.23 11.89
C LEU A 21 -4.65 5.55 11.08
N GLN A 22 -4.43 4.89 9.97
CA GLN A 22 -3.28 5.17 9.10
C GLN A 22 -3.34 6.61 8.58
N MET A 23 -4.49 7.04 8.07
CA MET A 23 -4.65 8.38 7.50
C MET A 23 -4.38 9.49 8.51
N ASN A 24 -4.63 9.24 9.78
CA ASN A 24 -4.49 10.23 10.83
C ASN A 24 -3.30 9.99 11.75
N ALA A 25 -2.44 9.03 11.45
CA ALA A 25 -1.29 8.71 12.28
C ALA A 25 -0.17 9.74 12.11
N TYR A 26 0.60 9.93 13.16
CA TYR A 26 1.83 10.73 13.13
C TYR A 26 2.87 10.08 12.19
N ALA A 27 2.99 8.78 12.28
CA ALA A 27 3.81 7.97 11.38
C ALA A 27 3.31 6.54 11.42
N VAL A 28 3.53 5.78 10.37
CA VAL A 28 3.19 4.36 10.31
C VAL A 28 4.46 3.56 10.22
N VAL A 29 4.66 2.66 11.17
CA VAL A 29 5.83 1.77 11.23
C VAL A 29 5.34 0.35 11.10
N SER A 30 5.85 -0.38 10.13
CA SER A 30 5.39 -1.74 9.87
C SER A 30 6.45 -2.55 9.14
N ASP A 31 6.42 -3.86 9.32
CA ASP A 31 7.19 -4.82 8.53
C ASP A 31 6.37 -5.43 7.41
N SER A 32 5.14 -4.99 7.24
CA SER A 32 4.21 -5.54 6.26
C SER A 32 4.66 -5.28 4.83
N GLY A 33 4.50 -6.28 3.97
CA GLY A 33 4.77 -6.14 2.54
C GLY A 33 3.76 -5.25 1.81
N THR A 34 2.63 -4.95 2.42
CA THR A 34 1.60 -4.08 1.81
C THR A 34 1.76 -2.61 2.17
N LEU A 35 2.64 -2.27 3.11
CA LEU A 35 2.85 -0.88 3.51
C LEU A 35 3.20 0.04 2.32
N PRO A 36 4.10 -0.34 1.40
CA PRO A 36 4.38 0.51 0.24
C PRO A 36 3.16 0.75 -0.65
N GLU A 37 2.32 -0.27 -0.82
CA GLU A 37 1.10 -0.15 -1.62
C GLU A 37 0.11 0.81 -0.97
N GLU A 38 -0.10 0.67 0.34
CA GLU A 38 -0.99 1.53 1.10
C GLU A 38 -0.51 2.98 1.10
N SER A 39 0.77 3.20 1.36
CA SER A 39 1.36 4.54 1.35
C SER A 39 1.25 5.19 -0.01
N SER A 40 1.52 4.46 -1.08
CA SER A 40 1.40 4.96 -2.44
C SER A 40 -0.04 5.35 -2.76
N PHE A 41 -0.99 4.51 -2.38
CA PHE A 41 -2.41 4.79 -2.59
C PHE A 41 -2.84 6.06 -1.87
N PHE A 42 -2.52 6.19 -0.58
CA PHE A 42 -2.90 7.38 0.18
C PHE A 42 -2.23 8.64 -0.33
N THR A 43 -0.99 8.54 -0.80
CA THR A 43 -0.32 9.67 -1.43
C THR A 43 -1.06 10.11 -2.69
N SER A 44 -1.54 9.16 -3.49
CA SER A 44 -2.26 9.46 -4.74
C SER A 44 -3.59 10.16 -4.51
N VAL A 45 -4.25 9.89 -3.39
CA VAL A 45 -5.55 10.49 -3.08
C VAL A 45 -5.44 11.74 -2.19
N GLY A 46 -4.24 12.22 -1.94
CA GLY A 46 -4.03 13.46 -1.20
C GLY A 46 -3.98 13.32 0.32
N HIS A 47 -3.78 12.10 0.82
CA HIS A 47 -3.66 11.83 2.25
C HIS A 47 -2.35 11.09 2.57
N PRO A 48 -1.18 11.64 2.20
CA PRO A 48 0.08 10.95 2.47
C PRO A 48 0.32 10.81 3.98
N PHE A 49 1.03 9.75 4.35
CA PHE A 49 1.48 9.58 5.72
C PHE A 49 2.95 9.19 5.75
N PRO A 50 3.69 9.58 6.80
CA PRO A 50 5.07 9.13 6.96
C PRO A 50 5.11 7.63 7.19
N ALA A 51 5.74 6.89 6.29
CA ALA A 51 5.79 5.44 6.33
C ALA A 51 7.24 4.97 6.54
N VAL A 52 7.42 4.08 7.50
CA VAL A 52 8.72 3.49 7.82
C VAL A 52 8.59 1.98 7.83
N CYS A 53 9.43 1.31 7.07
CA CYS A 53 9.47 -0.14 6.99
C CYS A 53 10.62 -0.67 7.87
N ILE A 54 10.32 -1.53 8.83
CA ILE A 54 11.29 -2.10 9.76
C ILE A 54 11.86 -3.42 9.23
N ARG A 55 12.49 -3.35 8.07
CA ARG A 55 13.10 -4.51 7.42
C ARG A 55 14.50 -4.16 6.94
N THR A 56 15.32 -5.17 6.73
CA THR A 56 16.65 -5.00 6.15
C THR A 56 16.62 -4.97 4.62
N SER A 57 15.52 -5.42 4.03
CA SER A 57 15.32 -5.42 2.58
C SER A 57 13.84 -5.28 2.27
N THR A 58 13.53 -4.93 1.02
CA THR A 58 12.15 -4.83 0.58
C THR A 58 11.93 -5.63 -0.70
N GLU A 59 10.74 -6.20 -0.81
CA GLU A 59 10.28 -6.86 -2.03
C GLU A 59 9.67 -5.85 -3.02
N ARG A 60 9.61 -4.59 -2.62
CA ARG A 60 9.01 -3.51 -3.42
C ARG A 60 10.02 -2.40 -3.69
N PRO A 61 11.13 -2.69 -4.41
CA PRO A 61 12.15 -1.68 -4.67
C PRO A 61 11.61 -0.49 -5.45
N GLU A 62 10.60 -0.70 -6.28
CA GLU A 62 9.96 0.37 -7.04
C GLU A 62 9.33 1.44 -6.15
N ALA A 63 8.77 1.04 -5.01
CA ALA A 63 8.20 1.98 -4.06
C ALA A 63 9.30 2.77 -3.33
N LEU A 64 10.41 2.12 -3.03
CA LEU A 64 11.56 2.79 -2.43
C LEU A 64 12.15 3.82 -3.39
N ASP A 65 12.26 3.48 -4.66
CA ASP A 65 12.76 4.39 -5.70
C ASP A 65 11.89 5.65 -5.85
N LYS A 66 10.62 5.53 -5.58
CA LYS A 66 9.69 6.67 -5.64
C LYS A 66 9.62 7.47 -4.35
N GLY A 67 10.37 7.05 -3.32
CA GLY A 67 10.40 7.78 -2.07
C GLY A 67 9.12 7.68 -1.23
N ILE A 68 8.36 6.62 -1.42
CA ILE A 68 7.07 6.45 -0.74
C ILE A 68 7.25 6.10 0.73
N PHE A 69 8.33 5.43 1.08
CA PHE A 69 8.59 5.03 2.45
C PHE A 69 10.09 4.99 2.74
N VAL A 70 10.44 4.94 4.02
CA VAL A 70 11.82 4.84 4.48
C VAL A 70 12.08 3.43 4.98
N LEU A 71 13.14 2.80 4.52
CA LEU A 71 13.58 1.49 4.98
C LEU A 71 14.52 1.68 6.17
N ALA A 72 14.08 1.29 7.36
CA ALA A 72 14.80 1.58 8.60
C ALA A 72 15.67 0.46 9.11
N GLY A 73 15.50 -0.76 8.62
CA GLY A 73 16.13 -1.93 9.22
C GLY A 73 15.44 -2.31 10.53
N ILE A 74 16.16 -3.04 11.37
CA ILE A 74 15.61 -3.59 12.62
C ILE A 74 16.27 -3.02 13.87
N ASP A 75 17.19 -2.08 13.74
CA ASP A 75 17.86 -1.43 14.86
C ASP A 75 17.00 -0.28 15.40
N GLY A 76 16.81 -0.23 16.71
CA GLY A 76 15.95 0.77 17.34
C GLY A 76 16.42 2.22 17.11
N LYS A 77 17.72 2.47 17.10
CA LYS A 77 18.26 3.81 16.86
C LYS A 77 18.00 4.25 15.41
N SER A 78 18.24 3.36 14.47
CA SER A 78 17.97 3.61 13.06
C SER A 78 16.48 3.83 12.82
N LEU A 79 15.63 3.10 13.54
CA LEU A 79 14.17 3.26 13.46
C LEU A 79 13.74 4.66 13.89
N LEU A 80 14.23 5.14 15.02
CA LEU A 80 13.88 6.48 15.50
C LEU A 80 14.33 7.57 14.52
N GLN A 81 15.53 7.44 13.98
CA GLN A 81 16.02 8.37 12.96
C GLN A 81 15.17 8.33 11.70
N ALA A 82 14.76 7.15 11.27
CA ALA A 82 13.90 6.98 10.09
C ALA A 82 12.53 7.62 10.29
N VAL A 83 11.94 7.45 11.47
CA VAL A 83 10.65 8.07 11.79
C VAL A 83 10.77 9.59 11.75
N ASP A 84 11.79 10.15 12.39
CA ASP A 84 12.00 11.60 12.40
C ASP A 84 12.19 12.13 10.98
N THR A 85 12.96 11.44 10.17
CA THR A 85 13.19 11.81 8.77
C THR A 85 11.90 11.77 7.95
N ALA A 86 11.14 10.71 8.08
CA ALA A 86 9.88 10.55 7.34
C ALA A 86 8.87 11.62 7.71
N VAL A 87 8.75 11.93 9.01
CA VAL A 87 7.83 12.96 9.49
C VAL A 87 8.25 14.34 8.98
N GLU A 88 9.53 14.64 9.01
CA GLU A 88 10.04 15.93 8.53
C GLU A 88 9.83 16.10 7.03
N MET A 89 10.08 15.05 6.26
CA MET A 89 9.82 15.08 4.83
C MET A 89 8.34 15.30 4.53
N ASN A 90 7.46 14.65 5.28
CA ASN A 90 6.02 14.85 5.14
C ASN A 90 5.61 16.29 5.43
N ARG A 91 6.20 16.92 6.46
CA ARG A 91 5.95 18.32 6.76
C ARG A 91 6.38 19.27 5.65
N ASN A 92 7.41 18.90 4.92
CA ASN A 92 7.95 19.68 3.81
C ASN A 92 7.27 19.35 2.48
N GLU A 93 6.20 18.56 2.53
CA GLU A 93 5.45 18.12 1.35
C GLU A 93 6.31 17.29 0.37
N ASP A 94 7.34 16.64 0.89
CA ASP A 94 8.23 15.79 0.11
C ASP A 94 7.89 14.32 0.37
N ASP A 95 6.69 13.93 -0.05
CA ASP A 95 6.11 12.63 0.24
C ASP A 95 6.41 11.55 -0.81
N GLY A 96 7.28 11.87 -1.76
CA GLY A 96 7.58 10.97 -2.85
C GLY A 96 6.50 10.99 -3.92
N LEU A 97 6.61 10.05 -4.85
CA LEU A 97 5.69 9.93 -5.98
C LEU A 97 4.90 8.63 -5.90
N PRO A 98 3.60 8.64 -6.17
CA PRO A 98 2.83 7.39 -6.20
C PRO A 98 3.39 6.41 -7.23
N VAL A 99 3.43 5.13 -6.88
CA VAL A 99 3.82 4.09 -7.82
C VAL A 99 2.62 3.83 -8.74
N PRO A 100 2.79 3.92 -10.06
CA PRO A 100 1.64 3.86 -10.98
C PRO A 100 0.78 2.63 -10.83
N ASN A 101 1.38 1.48 -10.58
CA ASN A 101 0.63 0.22 -10.47
C ASN A 101 -0.07 0.02 -9.12
N TYR A 102 0.14 0.93 -8.17
CA TYR A 102 -0.43 0.81 -6.81
C TYR A 102 -1.59 1.77 -6.58
N THR A 103 -1.93 2.58 -7.56
CA THR A 103 -2.89 3.66 -7.41
C THR A 103 -4.18 3.46 -8.20
N ASP A 104 -4.35 2.28 -8.79
CA ASP A 104 -5.51 1.99 -9.59
C ASP A 104 -6.79 1.96 -8.76
N GLU A 105 -7.79 2.65 -9.26
CA GLU A 105 -9.12 2.65 -8.67
C GLU A 105 -10.09 1.85 -9.56
N ASN A 106 -11.25 1.50 -9.01
CA ASN A 106 -12.27 0.72 -9.72
C ASN A 106 -11.75 -0.60 -10.27
N VAL A 107 -10.92 -1.28 -9.46
CA VAL A 107 -10.25 -2.51 -9.89
C VAL A 107 -11.24 -3.59 -10.30
N SER A 108 -12.34 -3.75 -9.57
CA SER A 108 -13.37 -4.75 -9.91
C SER A 108 -13.97 -4.52 -11.28
N ALA A 109 -14.26 -3.27 -11.65
CA ALA A 109 -14.77 -2.94 -12.98
C ALA A 109 -13.74 -3.23 -14.06
N LYS A 110 -12.47 -2.94 -13.78
CA LYS A 110 -11.37 -3.23 -14.71
C LYS A 110 -11.21 -4.73 -14.93
N VAL A 111 -11.31 -5.53 -13.87
CA VAL A 111 -11.24 -6.99 -13.97
C VAL A 111 -12.38 -7.54 -14.81
N VAL A 112 -13.60 -7.07 -14.61
CA VAL A 112 -14.76 -7.49 -15.42
C VAL A 112 -14.54 -7.15 -16.88
N LYS A 113 -14.05 -5.96 -17.19
CA LYS A 113 -13.77 -5.55 -18.57
C LYS A 113 -12.69 -6.42 -19.22
N LEU A 114 -11.65 -6.79 -18.46
CA LEU A 114 -10.61 -7.69 -18.96
C LEU A 114 -11.17 -9.07 -19.28
N ILE A 115 -11.99 -9.63 -18.39
CA ILE A 115 -12.61 -10.94 -18.60
C ILE A 115 -13.47 -10.90 -19.86
N GLN A 116 -14.34 -9.91 -19.99
CA GLN A 116 -15.21 -9.77 -21.17
C GLN A 116 -14.41 -9.58 -22.45
N SER A 117 -13.34 -8.80 -22.40
CA SER A 117 -12.52 -8.50 -23.58
C SER A 117 -11.74 -9.72 -24.08
N TYR A 118 -11.19 -10.53 -23.16
CA TYR A 118 -10.29 -11.60 -23.50
C TYR A 118 -10.94 -12.99 -23.59
N THR A 119 -12.14 -13.17 -23.08
CA THR A 119 -12.82 -14.48 -23.11
C THR A 119 -12.99 -14.98 -24.54
N GLY A 120 -13.45 -14.12 -25.45
CA GLY A 120 -13.59 -14.47 -26.85
C GLY A 120 -12.25 -14.78 -27.52
N VAL A 121 -11.24 -13.98 -27.19
CA VAL A 121 -9.87 -14.20 -27.71
C VAL A 121 -9.32 -15.54 -27.25
N VAL A 122 -9.43 -15.84 -25.95
CA VAL A 122 -8.95 -17.11 -25.40
C VAL A 122 -9.69 -18.29 -26.04
N ASN A 123 -11.00 -18.23 -26.16
CA ASN A 123 -11.79 -19.28 -26.78
C ASN A 123 -11.36 -19.53 -28.23
N LYS A 124 -11.12 -18.44 -28.96
CA LYS A 124 -10.73 -18.53 -30.37
C LYS A 124 -9.30 -18.99 -30.57
N MET A 125 -8.36 -18.44 -29.81
CA MET A 125 -6.94 -18.65 -30.02
C MET A 125 -6.36 -19.84 -29.27
N VAL A 126 -6.88 -20.14 -28.09
CA VAL A 126 -6.39 -21.21 -27.22
C VAL A 126 -7.27 -22.46 -27.34
N TRP A 127 -8.58 -22.30 -27.13
CA TRP A 127 -9.52 -23.43 -27.11
C TRP A 127 -10.11 -23.74 -28.47
N ARG A 128 -10.01 -22.83 -29.44
CA ARG A 128 -10.55 -22.98 -30.80
C ARG A 128 -12.04 -23.30 -30.83
N LYS A 129 -12.77 -22.62 -29.98
CA LYS A 129 -14.24 -22.78 -29.90
C LYS A 129 -14.97 -21.78 -30.76
#